data_9dd01b4da3f048af4ba365a90b9550e3
#
_entry.id   9dd01b4da3f048af4ba365a90b9550e3
#
_cell.length_a   1.000
_cell.length_b   1.000
_cell.length_c   1.000
_cell.angle_alpha   90.00
_cell.angle_beta   90.00
_cell.angle_gamma   90.00
#
_symmetry.space_group_name_H-M   'P 1'
#
loop_
_entity.id
_entity.type
_entity.pdbx_description
1 polymer ?
#
loop_
_entity_poly.entity_id
_entity_poly.type
_entity_poly.pdbx_seq_one_letter_code
_entity_poly.pdbx_strand_id
1 'polypeptide(L)'
;RQGTAGVPDHEGIAMNLEELVEPGLRGESISQEQALQVLAVPDSEVMALVAAAGRVRRRFFGVTVKLNYLVNLKSGMCPENCSYCSQAMGSDAPILRYSWLRPDEVDAQVQAGVQAGASTVCLVASGRGPSKREVAQVAEIVEGIHRNHPDLTVCACLGFVDDAKARQLAESGVTRYNHNLNTAESAYPQICTTHTYADRVRTVQAATAGGLSACCGLIAGMGESPEELVAVTFALRDLGVTSVPVNFLLPFEGTPLAGAQGLTPLTCLRILSMVRLVHPDTEVRAAAGREHHLRSLQPLALELCNSIFLGDYLTSEGQAGAADLAMIADSGFVVEGHVSPPVIERPAAVSFAAGGCGSSAGCS
;
A
#
# COMPACT_ATOMS: atom_id res chain seq x y z
N ARG A 1 22.75 -44.53 -24.28
CA ARG A 1 22.68 -44.18 -22.85
C ARG A 1 22.97 -42.72 -22.76
N GLN A 2 21.95 -41.88 -22.65
CA GLN A 2 22.08 -40.44 -22.37
C GLN A 2 21.99 -40.31 -20.86
N GLY A 3 23.06 -39.75 -20.27
CA GLY A 3 23.12 -39.44 -18.84
C GLY A 3 22.22 -38.23 -18.52
N THR A 4 21.30 -38.41 -17.59
CA THR A 4 20.57 -37.33 -16.96
C THR A 4 21.53 -36.53 -16.10
N ALA A 5 21.80 -35.28 -16.49
CA ALA A 5 22.52 -34.33 -15.65
C ALA A 5 21.64 -34.05 -14.41
N GLY A 6 22.12 -34.48 -13.25
CA GLY A 6 21.48 -34.16 -11.98
C GLY A 6 21.51 -32.65 -11.74
N VAL A 7 20.37 -32.10 -11.38
CA VAL A 7 20.27 -30.75 -10.83
C VAL A 7 21.04 -30.74 -9.52
N PRO A 8 21.96 -29.78 -9.27
CA PRO A 8 22.65 -29.71 -8.00
C PRO A 8 21.63 -29.39 -6.89
N ASP A 9 21.55 -30.28 -5.90
CA ASP A 9 20.85 -30.03 -4.66
C ASP A 9 21.57 -28.85 -3.95
N HIS A 10 20.95 -27.68 -3.96
CA HIS A 10 21.29 -26.64 -3.04
C HIS A 10 20.75 -27.06 -1.66
N GLU A 11 21.61 -27.68 -0.84
CA GLU A 11 21.41 -27.80 0.59
C GLU A 11 21.43 -26.38 1.22
N GLY A 12 20.38 -25.60 0.97
CA GLY A 12 20.06 -24.44 1.78
C GLY A 12 19.51 -24.94 3.12
N ILE A 13 20.04 -24.45 4.23
CA ILE A 13 19.47 -24.65 5.56
C ILE A 13 17.99 -24.26 5.45
N ALA A 14 17.09 -25.25 5.53
CA ALA A 14 15.67 -25.02 5.48
C ALA A 14 15.30 -24.04 6.60
N MET A 15 14.85 -22.85 6.23
CA MET A 15 14.47 -21.81 7.19
C MET A 15 13.31 -22.33 8.06
N ASN A 16 13.49 -22.29 9.37
CA ASN A 16 12.43 -22.67 10.30
C ASN A 16 11.38 -21.55 10.37
N LEU A 17 10.32 -21.67 9.59
CA LEU A 17 9.23 -20.67 9.54
C LEU A 17 8.57 -20.43 10.91
N GLU A 18 8.54 -21.43 11.82
CA GLU A 18 8.00 -21.25 13.16
C GLU A 18 8.84 -20.26 13.99
N GLU A 19 10.16 -20.26 13.86
CA GLU A 19 11.03 -19.29 14.53
C GLU A 19 10.77 -17.84 14.09
N LEU A 20 10.26 -17.62 12.87
CA LEU A 20 9.86 -16.32 12.39
C LEU A 20 8.48 -15.90 12.91
N VAL A 21 7.57 -16.84 13.04
CA VAL A 21 6.16 -16.57 13.38
C VAL A 21 5.96 -16.40 14.90
N GLU A 22 6.65 -17.18 15.71
CA GLU A 22 6.51 -17.18 17.17
C GLU A 22 6.64 -15.79 17.82
N PRO A 23 7.67 -14.96 17.51
CA PRO A 23 7.74 -13.58 18.00
C PRO A 23 6.54 -12.78 17.54
N GLY A 24 6.19 -12.85 16.25
CA GLY A 24 5.06 -12.11 15.67
C GLY A 24 3.72 -12.41 16.35
N LEU A 25 3.45 -13.67 16.73
CA LEU A 25 2.23 -14.05 17.44
C LEU A 25 2.12 -13.42 18.85
N ARG A 26 3.26 -13.03 19.45
CA ARG A 26 3.33 -12.29 20.71
C ARG A 26 3.34 -10.77 20.51
N GLY A 27 3.31 -10.26 19.28
CA GLY A 27 3.42 -8.84 18.98
C GLY A 27 4.87 -8.32 18.95
N GLU A 28 5.84 -9.23 18.89
CA GLU A 28 7.25 -8.91 18.81
C GLU A 28 7.75 -8.94 17.37
N SER A 29 8.68 -8.05 17.02
CA SER A 29 9.34 -8.05 15.70
C SER A 29 10.34 -9.19 15.59
N ILE A 30 10.51 -9.71 14.38
CA ILE A 30 11.68 -10.49 14.02
C ILE A 30 12.95 -9.62 14.03
N SER A 31 14.14 -10.22 14.04
CA SER A 31 15.41 -9.50 13.93
C SER A 31 15.69 -9.02 12.48
N GLN A 32 16.64 -8.08 12.31
CA GLN A 32 17.08 -7.64 10.98
C GLN A 32 17.69 -8.79 10.16
N GLU A 33 18.41 -9.70 10.82
CA GLU A 33 18.96 -10.89 10.17
C GLU A 33 17.84 -11.82 9.66
N GLN A 34 16.82 -12.07 10.49
CA GLN A 34 15.66 -12.85 10.09
C GLN A 34 14.87 -12.16 8.96
N ALA A 35 14.78 -10.83 8.97
CA ALA A 35 14.14 -10.07 7.89
C ALA A 35 14.87 -10.23 6.55
N LEU A 36 16.20 -10.23 6.55
CA LEU A 36 17.01 -10.55 5.36
C LEU A 36 16.77 -11.98 4.88
N GLN A 37 16.70 -12.96 5.80
CA GLN A 37 16.37 -14.34 5.46
C GLN A 37 15.00 -14.45 4.80
N VAL A 38 14.00 -13.73 5.28
CA VAL A 38 12.65 -13.67 4.67
C VAL A 38 12.73 -13.17 3.22
N LEU A 39 13.51 -12.14 2.95
CA LEU A 39 13.69 -11.61 1.59
C LEU A 39 14.43 -12.60 0.67
N ALA A 40 15.26 -13.48 1.23
CA ALA A 40 16.06 -14.47 0.50
C ALA A 40 15.36 -15.83 0.32
N VAL A 41 14.12 -16.00 0.80
CA VAL A 41 13.36 -17.26 0.68
C VAL A 41 13.27 -17.70 -0.79
N PRO A 42 13.58 -18.95 -1.14
CA PRO A 42 13.43 -19.46 -2.50
C PRO A 42 11.99 -19.36 -3.03
N ASP A 43 11.83 -19.23 -4.34
CA ASP A 43 10.51 -19.11 -4.97
C ASP A 43 9.57 -20.28 -4.62
N SER A 44 10.11 -21.49 -4.49
CA SER A 44 9.37 -22.71 -4.12
C SER A 44 8.76 -22.64 -2.70
N GLU A 45 9.30 -21.80 -1.81
CA GLU A 45 8.91 -21.71 -0.40
C GLU A 45 8.08 -20.46 -0.08
N VAL A 46 7.90 -19.54 -1.05
CA VAL A 46 7.18 -18.27 -0.81
C VAL A 46 5.74 -18.52 -0.34
N MET A 47 5.06 -19.55 -0.85
CA MET A 47 3.69 -19.84 -0.43
C MET A 47 3.63 -20.30 1.04
N ALA A 48 4.62 -21.09 1.48
CA ALA A 48 4.75 -21.49 2.87
C ALA A 48 5.04 -20.28 3.79
N LEU A 49 5.91 -19.36 3.33
CA LEU A 49 6.19 -18.10 4.02
C LEU A 49 4.93 -17.24 4.15
N VAL A 50 4.14 -17.07 3.09
CA VAL A 50 2.87 -16.31 3.11
C VAL A 50 1.89 -16.92 4.11
N ALA A 51 1.74 -18.24 4.10
CA ALA A 51 0.86 -18.93 5.05
C ALA A 51 1.34 -18.75 6.50
N ALA A 52 2.64 -18.81 6.74
CA ALA A 52 3.23 -18.61 8.07
C ALA A 52 3.04 -17.17 8.58
N ALA A 53 3.42 -16.16 7.79
CA ALA A 53 3.23 -14.74 8.13
C ALA A 53 1.75 -14.36 8.24
N GLY A 54 0.88 -15.01 7.47
CA GLY A 54 -0.57 -14.85 7.53
C GLY A 54 -1.16 -15.21 8.91
N ARG A 55 -0.55 -16.14 9.66
CA ARG A 55 -0.95 -16.45 11.03
C ARG A 55 -0.80 -15.23 11.95
N VAL A 56 0.28 -14.46 11.79
CA VAL A 56 0.52 -13.23 12.55
C VAL A 56 -0.54 -12.19 12.20
N ARG A 57 -0.80 -11.96 10.91
CA ARG A 57 -1.86 -11.05 10.46
C ARG A 57 -3.22 -11.43 11.05
N ARG A 58 -3.60 -12.71 10.99
CA ARG A 58 -4.88 -13.21 11.50
C ARG A 58 -4.97 -13.11 13.04
N ARG A 59 -3.85 -13.22 13.75
CA ARG A 59 -3.79 -13.06 15.21
C ARG A 59 -4.27 -11.69 15.67
N PHE A 60 -3.91 -10.60 14.95
CA PHE A 60 -4.22 -9.23 15.35
C PHE A 60 -5.41 -8.62 14.61
N PHE A 61 -5.68 -9.05 13.39
CA PHE A 61 -6.68 -8.44 12.52
C PHE A 61 -7.79 -9.40 12.06
N GLY A 62 -7.76 -10.65 12.52
CA GLY A 62 -8.76 -11.65 12.15
C GLY A 62 -8.84 -11.83 10.63
N VAL A 63 -10.05 -11.69 10.08
CA VAL A 63 -10.32 -11.76 8.63
C VAL A 63 -10.79 -10.42 8.05
N THR A 64 -10.63 -9.32 8.78
CA THR A 64 -11.09 -8.01 8.32
C THR A 64 -10.07 -7.33 7.41
N VAL A 65 -10.56 -6.60 6.40
CA VAL A 65 -9.77 -5.74 5.51
C VAL A 65 -10.31 -4.32 5.60
N LYS A 66 -9.42 -3.38 5.94
CA LYS A 66 -9.73 -1.95 5.97
C LYS A 66 -9.62 -1.35 4.60
N LEU A 67 -10.65 -0.63 4.18
CA LEU A 67 -10.68 0.09 2.91
C LEU A 67 -10.36 1.56 3.10
N ASN A 68 -9.44 2.07 2.29
CA ASN A 68 -9.07 3.48 2.24
C ASN A 68 -9.38 4.03 0.85
N TYR A 69 -9.83 5.27 0.78
CA TYR A 69 -10.15 5.96 -0.45
C TYR A 69 -9.32 7.24 -0.58
N LEU A 70 -8.78 7.52 -1.77
CA LEU A 70 -7.95 8.69 -2.03
C LEU A 70 -8.78 9.82 -2.65
N VAL A 71 -8.64 11.02 -2.09
CA VAL A 71 -9.14 12.26 -2.67
C VAL A 71 -7.93 13.16 -2.95
N ASN A 72 -7.62 13.34 -4.24
CA ASN A 72 -6.47 14.12 -4.68
C ASN A 72 -6.87 15.60 -4.79
N LEU A 73 -6.71 16.37 -3.71
CA LEU A 73 -7.13 17.78 -3.61
C LEU A 73 -6.38 18.70 -4.58
N LYS A 74 -5.10 18.39 -4.87
CA LYS A 74 -4.21 19.19 -5.70
C LYS A 74 -3.25 18.26 -6.42
N SER A 75 -3.10 18.40 -7.73
CA SER A 75 -2.30 17.50 -8.55
C SER A 75 -1.25 18.22 -9.38
N GLY A 76 -0.03 17.66 -9.44
CA GLY A 76 1.11 18.19 -10.18
C GLY A 76 1.75 19.41 -9.52
N MET A 77 2.71 20.03 -10.21
CA MET A 77 3.41 21.27 -9.82
C MET A 77 4.09 21.21 -8.44
N CYS A 78 4.52 20.01 -7.99
CA CYS A 78 5.32 19.87 -6.77
C CYS A 78 6.75 20.37 -7.04
N PRO A 79 7.31 21.29 -6.24
CA PRO A 79 8.66 21.82 -6.45
C PRO A 79 9.78 20.82 -6.09
N GLU A 80 9.42 19.67 -5.55
CA GLU A 80 10.37 18.62 -5.19
C GLU A 80 10.75 17.78 -6.42
N ASN A 81 11.95 17.15 -6.39
CA ASN A 81 12.51 16.38 -7.50
C ASN A 81 12.58 14.86 -7.21
N CYS A 82 11.66 14.33 -6.43
CA CYS A 82 11.61 12.89 -6.14
C CYS A 82 11.52 12.09 -7.44
N SER A 83 12.50 11.22 -7.69
CA SER A 83 12.71 10.52 -8.96
C SER A 83 11.58 9.57 -9.36
N TYR A 84 10.79 9.10 -8.41
CA TYR A 84 9.63 8.23 -8.64
C TYR A 84 8.32 9.00 -8.91
N CYS A 85 8.29 10.32 -8.69
CA CYS A 85 7.04 11.05 -8.53
C CYS A 85 6.59 11.71 -9.85
N SER A 86 5.46 11.25 -10.38
CA SER A 86 4.80 11.84 -11.56
C SER A 86 4.31 13.27 -11.32
N GLN A 87 4.10 13.69 -10.07
CA GLN A 87 3.59 15.02 -9.70
C GLN A 87 4.68 16.09 -9.56
N ALA A 88 5.96 15.73 -9.65
CA ALA A 88 7.06 16.69 -9.62
C ALA A 88 6.93 17.71 -10.77
N MET A 89 7.32 18.98 -10.52
CA MET A 89 7.24 20.05 -11.53
C MET A 89 8.10 19.73 -12.77
N GLY A 90 9.23 19.06 -12.56
CA GLY A 90 10.14 18.61 -13.63
C GLY A 90 9.77 17.26 -14.26
N SER A 91 8.64 16.66 -13.92
CA SER A 91 8.17 15.41 -14.51
C SER A 91 7.41 15.70 -15.82
N ASP A 92 7.73 14.94 -16.86
CA ASP A 92 7.00 14.93 -18.14
C ASP A 92 5.86 13.90 -18.16
N ALA A 93 5.54 13.29 -17.02
CA ALA A 93 4.46 12.30 -16.91
C ALA A 93 3.11 12.90 -17.34
N PRO A 94 2.32 12.17 -18.14
CA PRO A 94 1.04 12.63 -18.69
C PRO A 94 -0.08 12.55 -17.63
N ILE A 95 0.00 13.37 -16.59
CA ILE A 95 -0.98 13.42 -15.50
C ILE A 95 -1.87 14.67 -15.58
N LEU A 96 -3.07 14.59 -15.01
CA LEU A 96 -3.91 15.76 -14.80
C LEU A 96 -3.24 16.70 -13.80
N ARG A 97 -3.23 18.00 -14.10
CA ARG A 97 -2.63 19.05 -13.26
C ARG A 97 -3.68 20.10 -12.93
N TYR A 98 -3.92 20.32 -11.63
CA TYR A 98 -4.84 21.35 -11.14
C TYR A 98 -4.39 21.88 -9.78
N SER A 99 -4.75 23.12 -9.49
CA SER A 99 -4.28 23.80 -8.27
C SER A 99 -5.04 23.40 -7.01
N TRP A 100 -6.33 23.10 -7.14
CA TRP A 100 -7.19 22.67 -6.03
C TRP A 100 -8.55 22.20 -6.56
N LEU A 101 -9.13 21.17 -5.93
CA LEU A 101 -10.51 20.76 -6.19
C LEU A 101 -11.50 21.74 -5.57
N ARG A 102 -12.66 21.89 -6.16
CA ARG A 102 -13.77 22.63 -5.57
C ARG A 102 -14.41 21.82 -4.44
N PRO A 103 -15.04 22.48 -3.45
CA PRO A 103 -15.68 21.79 -2.31
C PRO A 103 -16.72 20.74 -2.75
N ASP A 104 -17.53 21.02 -3.77
CA ASP A 104 -18.51 20.10 -4.33
C ASP A 104 -17.89 18.86 -4.95
N GLU A 105 -16.73 18.99 -5.59
CA GLU A 105 -15.96 17.86 -6.14
C GLU A 105 -15.36 16.99 -5.04
N VAL A 106 -14.87 17.62 -3.96
CA VAL A 106 -14.37 16.89 -2.78
C VAL A 106 -15.48 16.09 -2.12
N ASP A 107 -16.64 16.73 -1.87
CA ASP A 107 -17.80 16.07 -1.27
C ASP A 107 -18.27 14.88 -2.10
N ALA A 108 -18.33 15.03 -3.43
CA ALA A 108 -18.70 13.94 -4.34
C ALA A 108 -17.73 12.76 -4.27
N GLN A 109 -16.40 13.02 -4.22
CA GLN A 109 -15.39 11.96 -4.11
C GLN A 109 -15.44 11.27 -2.75
N VAL A 110 -15.60 12.01 -1.66
CA VAL A 110 -15.76 11.45 -0.31
C VAL A 110 -16.99 10.55 -0.25
N GLN A 111 -18.13 11.03 -0.78
CA GLN A 111 -19.37 10.26 -0.83
C GLN A 111 -19.19 8.96 -1.64
N ALA A 112 -18.52 9.02 -2.78
CA ALA A 112 -18.22 7.82 -3.58
C ALA A 112 -17.37 6.80 -2.80
N GLY A 113 -16.34 7.26 -2.08
CA GLY A 113 -15.53 6.40 -1.23
C GLY A 113 -16.33 5.72 -0.12
N VAL A 114 -17.19 6.48 0.57
CA VAL A 114 -18.05 5.96 1.65
C VAL A 114 -19.05 4.94 1.09
N GLN A 115 -19.69 5.24 -0.05
CA GLN A 115 -20.62 4.31 -0.70
C GLN A 115 -19.95 3.01 -1.14
N ALA A 116 -18.68 3.08 -1.51
CA ALA A 116 -17.88 1.90 -1.85
C ALA A 116 -17.36 1.13 -0.62
N GLY A 117 -17.66 1.59 0.61
CA GLY A 117 -17.32 0.91 1.86
C GLY A 117 -16.00 1.35 2.50
N ALA A 118 -15.41 2.47 2.06
CA ALA A 118 -14.21 2.99 2.70
C ALA A 118 -14.51 3.50 4.12
N SER A 119 -13.74 3.06 5.11
CA SER A 119 -13.75 3.56 6.48
C SER A 119 -12.72 4.67 6.73
N THR A 120 -11.85 4.91 5.75
CA THR A 120 -10.85 5.98 5.80
C THR A 120 -10.80 6.72 4.46
N VAL A 121 -10.83 8.05 4.52
CA VAL A 121 -10.53 8.92 3.38
C VAL A 121 -9.17 9.57 3.58
N CYS A 122 -8.34 9.52 2.54
CA CYS A 122 -7.01 10.13 2.51
C CYS A 122 -7.07 11.40 1.62
N LEU A 123 -6.99 12.57 2.24
CA LEU A 123 -6.92 13.87 1.56
C LEU A 123 -5.47 14.14 1.17
N VAL A 124 -5.18 14.21 -0.13
CA VAL A 124 -3.82 14.35 -0.63
C VAL A 124 -3.67 15.64 -1.42
N ALA A 125 -2.60 16.38 -1.17
CA ALA A 125 -2.24 17.54 -1.97
C ALA A 125 -0.76 17.48 -2.38
N SER A 126 -0.50 17.63 -3.67
CA SER A 126 0.88 17.74 -4.16
C SER A 126 1.54 19.03 -3.68
N GLY A 127 2.82 18.97 -3.31
CA GLY A 127 3.60 20.12 -2.88
C GLY A 127 4.65 19.77 -1.83
N ARG A 128 5.54 20.73 -1.54
CA ARG A 128 6.54 20.58 -0.48
C ARG A 128 5.90 20.48 0.89
N GLY A 129 4.87 21.29 1.14
CA GLY A 129 4.12 21.34 2.39
C GLY A 129 3.04 22.41 2.30
N PRO A 130 1.99 22.34 3.14
CA PRO A 130 0.86 23.23 3.05
C PRO A 130 1.23 24.62 3.61
N SER A 131 0.76 25.69 2.94
CA SER A 131 0.69 27.02 3.51
C SER A 131 -0.34 27.09 4.65
N LYS A 132 -0.31 28.12 5.47
CA LYS A 132 -1.34 28.35 6.53
C LYS A 132 -2.75 28.39 5.94
N ARG A 133 -2.90 28.96 4.72
CA ARG A 133 -4.20 29.04 4.03
C ARG A 133 -4.67 27.65 3.61
N GLU A 134 -3.78 26.81 3.07
CA GLU A 134 -4.13 25.45 2.68
C GLU A 134 -4.46 24.56 3.88
N VAL A 135 -3.78 24.74 5.03
CA VAL A 135 -4.15 24.05 6.29
C VAL A 135 -5.55 24.46 6.73
N ALA A 136 -5.90 25.77 6.71
CA ALA A 136 -7.24 26.22 7.05
C ALA A 136 -8.30 25.66 6.07
N GLN A 137 -8.01 25.63 4.78
CA GLN A 137 -8.90 25.06 3.76
C GLN A 137 -9.14 23.57 3.99
N VAL A 138 -8.08 22.80 4.32
CA VAL A 138 -8.23 21.37 4.66
C VAL A 138 -9.05 21.21 5.94
N ALA A 139 -8.84 22.05 6.93
CA ALA A 139 -9.63 22.03 8.18
C ALA A 139 -11.13 22.20 7.89
N GLU A 140 -11.52 23.18 7.06
CA GLU A 140 -12.91 23.37 6.66
C GLU A 140 -13.50 22.15 5.92
N ILE A 141 -12.70 21.52 5.04
CA ILE A 141 -13.08 20.28 4.35
C ILE A 141 -13.34 19.17 5.36
N VAL A 142 -12.42 18.96 6.32
CA VAL A 142 -12.52 17.90 7.33
C VAL A 142 -13.74 18.10 8.24
N GLU A 143 -14.00 19.33 8.69
CA GLU A 143 -15.21 19.66 9.43
C GLU A 143 -16.48 19.36 8.63
N GLY A 144 -16.47 19.62 7.31
CA GLY A 144 -17.55 19.25 6.39
C GLY A 144 -17.76 17.75 6.32
N ILE A 145 -16.67 16.99 6.18
CA ILE A 145 -16.69 15.53 6.16
C ILE A 145 -17.33 14.98 7.44
N HIS A 146 -16.88 15.44 8.62
CA HIS A 146 -17.39 14.92 9.89
C HIS A 146 -18.84 15.32 10.19
N ARG A 147 -19.33 16.45 9.65
CA ARG A 147 -20.77 16.77 9.74
C ARG A 147 -21.65 15.74 9.00
N ASN A 148 -21.17 15.23 7.88
CA ASN A 148 -21.91 14.28 7.03
C ASN A 148 -21.58 12.82 7.34
N HIS A 149 -20.37 12.54 7.80
CA HIS A 149 -19.81 11.21 8.04
C HIS A 149 -19.01 11.22 9.37
N PRO A 150 -19.66 11.25 10.54
CA PRO A 150 -19.00 11.43 11.84
C PRO A 150 -17.99 10.31 12.20
N ASP A 151 -18.23 9.10 11.70
CA ASP A 151 -17.39 7.93 12.00
C ASP A 151 -16.25 7.72 10.99
N LEU A 152 -16.18 8.57 9.94
CA LEU A 152 -15.16 8.41 8.90
C LEU A 152 -13.80 8.86 9.41
N THR A 153 -12.81 7.98 9.32
CA THR A 153 -11.41 8.33 9.60
C THR A 153 -10.86 9.23 8.48
N VAL A 154 -10.29 10.37 8.84
CA VAL A 154 -9.62 11.27 7.88
C VAL A 154 -8.12 11.21 8.04
N CYS A 155 -7.42 10.86 6.96
CA CYS A 155 -5.97 10.92 6.83
C CYS A 155 -5.58 12.10 5.93
N ALA A 156 -4.59 12.89 6.31
CA ALA A 156 -4.05 13.97 5.47
C ALA A 156 -2.63 13.63 4.99
N CYS A 157 -2.33 13.97 3.72
CA CYS A 157 -1.01 13.82 3.08
C CYS A 157 -0.70 15.10 2.30
N LEU A 158 -0.10 16.08 2.96
CA LEU A 158 0.06 17.45 2.45
C LEU A 158 1.54 17.87 2.30
N GLY A 159 2.48 16.92 2.42
CA GLY A 159 3.92 17.19 2.44
C GLY A 159 4.45 17.48 3.84
N PHE A 160 5.42 18.39 3.97
CA PHE A 160 6.06 18.70 5.25
C PHE A 160 5.17 19.56 6.15
N VAL A 161 5.03 19.14 7.39
CA VAL A 161 4.34 19.92 8.44
C VAL A 161 5.25 20.12 9.65
N ASP A 162 5.05 21.22 10.32
CA ASP A 162 5.58 21.51 11.65
C ASP A 162 4.52 21.21 12.73
N ASP A 163 4.92 21.29 14.01
CA ASP A 163 4.06 20.98 15.16
C ASP A 163 2.79 21.87 15.20
N ALA A 164 2.88 23.11 14.74
CA ALA A 164 1.75 24.04 14.75
C ALA A 164 0.69 23.63 13.69
N LYS A 165 1.13 23.31 12.47
CA LYS A 165 0.25 22.83 11.41
C LYS A 165 -0.35 21.47 11.75
N ALA A 166 0.46 20.56 12.31
CA ALA A 166 0.00 19.25 12.74
C ALA A 166 -1.10 19.36 13.79
N ARG A 167 -0.92 20.22 14.80
CA ARG A 167 -1.92 20.51 15.83
C ARG A 167 -3.22 21.07 15.22
N GLN A 168 -3.11 22.06 14.34
CA GLN A 168 -4.28 22.65 13.69
C GLN A 168 -5.07 21.61 12.88
N LEU A 169 -4.38 20.70 12.18
CA LEU A 169 -5.03 19.60 11.48
C LEU A 169 -5.71 18.63 12.45
N ALA A 170 -5.06 18.27 13.56
CA ALA A 170 -5.65 17.41 14.58
C ALA A 170 -6.90 18.03 15.21
N GLU A 171 -6.85 19.31 15.54
CA GLU A 171 -7.98 20.07 16.11
C GLU A 171 -9.18 20.15 15.15
N SER A 172 -8.94 20.11 13.84
CA SER A 172 -10.02 20.06 12.83
C SER A 172 -10.65 18.68 12.64
N GLY A 173 -10.11 17.63 13.27
CA GLY A 173 -10.61 16.27 13.17
C GLY A 173 -9.80 15.34 12.23
N VAL A 174 -8.69 15.81 11.66
CA VAL A 174 -7.73 14.88 11.03
C VAL A 174 -7.21 13.93 12.09
N THR A 175 -7.29 12.63 11.85
CA THR A 175 -6.84 11.61 12.82
C THR A 175 -5.49 11.02 12.46
N ARG A 176 -5.13 11.03 11.18
CA ARG A 176 -3.89 10.44 10.67
C ARG A 176 -3.15 11.40 9.75
N TYR A 177 -1.83 11.34 9.78
CA TYR A 177 -0.99 12.06 8.83
C TYR A 177 -0.10 11.09 8.06
N ASN A 178 -0.21 11.09 6.73
CA ASN A 178 0.63 10.27 5.86
C ASN A 178 1.84 11.07 5.39
N HIS A 179 3.03 10.56 5.72
CA HIS A 179 4.28 11.06 5.17
C HIS A 179 5.32 9.94 5.14
N ASN A 180 5.50 9.32 3.98
CA ASN A 180 6.33 8.12 3.83
C ASN A 180 7.83 8.44 3.93
N LEU A 181 8.63 7.55 4.52
CA LEU A 181 10.10 7.56 4.38
C LEU A 181 10.52 7.22 2.95
N ASN A 182 9.76 6.39 2.29
CA ASN A 182 9.92 5.83 0.94
C ASN A 182 11.07 4.82 0.81
N THR A 183 12.29 5.12 1.26
CA THR A 183 13.45 4.25 1.19
C THR A 183 14.36 4.44 2.41
N ALA A 184 15.45 3.70 2.50
CA ALA A 184 16.45 3.84 3.55
C ALA A 184 17.20 5.18 3.45
N GLU A 185 17.78 5.62 4.57
CA GLU A 185 18.59 6.86 4.62
C GLU A 185 19.78 6.81 3.66
N SER A 186 20.43 5.64 3.53
CA SER A 186 21.58 5.43 2.63
C SER A 186 21.24 5.62 1.16
N ALA A 187 20.05 5.17 0.73
CA ALA A 187 19.58 5.29 -0.66
C ALA A 187 18.95 6.65 -0.96
N TYR A 188 18.58 7.42 0.07
CA TYR A 188 17.75 8.61 -0.08
C TYR A 188 18.34 9.69 -1.00
N PRO A 189 19.66 10.00 -0.98
CA PRO A 189 20.27 10.99 -1.86
C PRO A 189 20.16 10.67 -3.35
N GLN A 190 19.97 9.40 -3.72
CA GLN A 190 19.77 8.95 -5.10
C GLN A 190 18.33 9.17 -5.57
N ILE A 191 17.40 9.27 -4.61
CA ILE A 191 15.95 9.38 -4.88
C ILE A 191 15.50 10.84 -4.90
N CYS A 192 16.06 11.70 -4.04
CA CYS A 192 15.66 13.10 -3.94
C CYS A 192 16.83 13.96 -3.44
N THR A 193 16.99 15.16 -4.03
CA THR A 193 18.03 16.12 -3.63
C THR A 193 17.47 17.46 -3.13
N THR A 194 16.16 17.69 -3.24
CA THR A 194 15.51 18.94 -2.80
C THR A 194 15.14 18.92 -1.32
N HIS A 195 15.15 17.76 -0.69
CA HIS A 195 15.00 17.56 0.75
C HIS A 195 15.69 16.26 1.18
N THR A 196 15.87 16.10 2.49
CA THR A 196 16.63 14.99 3.08
C THR A 196 15.71 13.93 3.71
N TYR A 197 16.27 12.75 3.98
CA TYR A 197 15.61 11.72 4.80
C TYR A 197 15.22 12.28 6.19
N ALA A 198 16.11 13.05 6.82
CA ALA A 198 15.85 13.67 8.11
C ALA A 198 14.67 14.66 8.08
N ASP A 199 14.40 15.34 6.95
CA ASP A 199 13.21 16.19 6.81
C ASP A 199 11.92 15.38 6.89
N ARG A 200 11.92 14.17 6.32
CA ARG A 200 10.78 13.26 6.40
C ARG A 200 10.56 12.75 7.82
N VAL A 201 11.62 12.31 8.47
CA VAL A 201 11.58 11.86 9.88
C VAL A 201 11.00 12.96 10.76
N ARG A 202 11.50 14.22 10.64
CA ARG A 202 10.98 15.36 11.39
C ARG A 202 9.50 15.60 11.17
N THR A 203 9.02 15.43 9.94
CA THR A 203 7.58 15.58 9.64
C THR A 203 6.72 14.51 10.32
N VAL A 204 7.16 13.26 10.33
CA VAL A 204 6.46 12.18 11.03
C VAL A 204 6.43 12.44 12.54
N GLN A 205 7.55 12.89 13.10
CA GLN A 205 7.66 13.26 14.52
C GLN A 205 6.76 14.45 14.87
N ALA A 206 6.75 15.51 14.04
CA ALA A 206 5.88 16.67 14.22
C ALA A 206 4.40 16.30 14.14
N ALA A 207 4.01 15.41 13.20
CA ALA A 207 2.65 14.91 13.12
C ALA A 207 2.22 14.18 14.41
N THR A 208 3.08 13.30 14.92
CA THR A 208 2.82 12.56 16.17
C THR A 208 2.77 13.51 17.38
N ALA A 209 3.71 14.45 17.48
CA ALA A 209 3.72 15.46 18.55
C ALA A 209 2.50 16.39 18.48
N GLY A 210 1.95 16.63 17.29
CA GLY A 210 0.72 17.37 17.06
C GLY A 210 -0.57 16.62 17.40
N GLY A 211 -0.49 15.34 17.78
CA GLY A 211 -1.65 14.51 18.14
C GLY A 211 -2.21 13.65 17.00
N LEU A 212 -1.51 13.57 15.86
CA LEU A 212 -1.92 12.76 14.73
C LEU A 212 -1.28 11.36 14.78
N SER A 213 -2.01 10.32 14.37
CA SER A 213 -1.44 9.00 14.18
C SER A 213 -0.55 8.96 12.94
N ALA A 214 0.67 8.46 13.07
CA ALA A 214 1.60 8.39 11.97
C ALA A 214 1.24 7.25 11.00
N CYS A 215 0.93 7.62 9.75
CA CYS A 215 0.84 6.71 8.60
C CYS A 215 2.10 6.95 7.76
N CYS A 216 3.02 6.01 7.76
CA CYS A 216 4.31 6.19 7.11
C CYS A 216 4.80 4.86 6.54
N GLY A 217 5.24 4.85 5.30
CA GLY A 217 5.59 3.64 4.60
C GLY A 217 6.77 3.77 3.66
N LEU A 218 6.88 2.79 2.77
CA LEU A 218 7.97 2.65 1.82
C LEU A 218 7.48 2.47 0.38
N ILE A 219 8.41 2.61 -0.56
CA ILE A 219 8.25 2.25 -1.97
C ILE A 219 9.35 1.24 -2.29
N ALA A 220 8.96 0.03 -2.69
CA ALA A 220 9.88 -0.99 -3.16
C ALA A 220 10.01 -0.95 -4.68
N GLY A 221 11.20 -1.27 -5.20
CA GLY A 221 11.49 -1.35 -6.63
C GLY A 221 12.18 -0.10 -7.21
N MET A 222 12.74 0.76 -6.37
CA MET A 222 13.52 1.93 -6.79
C MET A 222 15.02 1.65 -6.97
N GLY A 223 15.44 0.38 -6.84
CA GLY A 223 16.83 -0.05 -6.96
C GLY A 223 17.55 -0.27 -5.62
N GLU A 224 16.79 -0.24 -4.52
CA GLU A 224 17.28 -0.51 -3.17
C GLU A 224 17.76 -1.95 -2.99
N SER A 225 18.74 -2.15 -2.11
CA SER A 225 19.20 -3.47 -1.70
C SER A 225 18.25 -4.12 -0.68
N PRO A 226 18.34 -5.46 -0.46
CA PRO A 226 17.61 -6.11 0.63
C PRO A 226 17.88 -5.49 2.01
N GLU A 227 19.12 -5.09 2.28
CA GLU A 227 19.51 -4.42 3.53
C GLU A 227 18.83 -3.06 3.67
N GLU A 228 18.66 -2.32 2.59
CA GLU A 228 17.96 -1.04 2.57
C GLU A 228 16.46 -1.21 2.78
N LEU A 229 15.84 -2.26 2.21
CA LEU A 229 14.44 -2.61 2.50
C LEU A 229 14.23 -2.96 3.98
N VAL A 230 15.15 -3.74 4.56
CA VAL A 230 15.12 -4.05 5.99
C VAL A 230 15.30 -2.77 6.81
N ALA A 231 16.32 -1.96 6.49
CA ALA A 231 16.62 -0.73 7.22
C ALA A 231 15.43 0.24 7.26
N VAL A 232 14.77 0.51 6.13
CA VAL A 232 13.59 1.39 6.12
C VAL A 232 12.42 0.79 6.91
N THR A 233 12.21 -0.53 6.84
CA THR A 233 11.14 -1.20 7.56
C THR A 233 11.33 -1.10 9.08
N PHE A 234 12.55 -1.27 9.57
CA PHE A 234 12.87 -1.07 10.99
C PHE A 234 12.81 0.39 11.42
N ALA A 235 13.26 1.32 10.57
CA ALA A 235 13.12 2.75 10.86
C ALA A 235 11.64 3.18 11.03
N LEU A 236 10.73 2.60 10.26
CA LEU A 236 9.28 2.82 10.44
C LEU A 236 8.81 2.31 11.82
N ARG A 237 9.31 1.16 12.26
CA ARG A 237 9.00 0.60 13.58
C ARG A 237 9.53 1.50 14.70
N ASP A 238 10.77 1.96 14.59
CA ASP A 238 11.42 2.84 15.58
C ASP A 238 10.72 4.20 15.71
N LEU A 239 10.09 4.67 14.61
CA LEU A 239 9.25 5.87 14.61
C LEU A 239 7.86 5.65 15.25
N GLY A 240 7.51 4.43 15.63
CA GLY A 240 6.22 4.11 16.25
C GLY A 240 5.03 4.34 15.33
N VAL A 241 5.17 4.10 14.03
CA VAL A 241 4.08 4.29 13.07
C VAL A 241 2.91 3.35 13.33
N THR A 242 1.69 3.81 13.11
CA THR A 242 0.47 3.04 13.34
C THR A 242 -0.10 2.43 12.06
N SER A 243 0.40 2.83 10.90
CA SER A 243 0.03 2.29 9.59
C SER A 243 1.23 2.35 8.65
N VAL A 244 1.53 1.22 8.00
CA VAL A 244 2.64 1.06 7.05
C VAL A 244 2.08 0.76 5.66
N PRO A 245 1.89 1.77 4.80
CA PRO A 245 1.63 1.55 3.38
C PRO A 245 2.89 1.04 2.68
N VAL A 246 2.78 -0.12 2.04
CA VAL A 246 3.80 -0.69 1.17
C VAL A 246 3.39 -0.41 -0.26
N ASN A 247 4.13 0.47 -0.92
CA ASN A 247 3.96 0.78 -2.33
C ASN A 247 4.97 -0.01 -3.15
N PHE A 248 4.58 -0.44 -4.32
CA PHE A 248 5.47 -0.98 -5.33
C PHE A 248 5.59 0.05 -6.45
N LEU A 249 6.81 0.37 -6.84
CA LEU A 249 7.07 1.44 -7.80
C LEU A 249 6.29 1.22 -9.10
N LEU A 250 5.50 2.20 -9.48
CA LEU A 250 4.96 2.31 -10.83
C LEU A 250 5.93 3.16 -11.66
N PRO A 251 6.60 2.56 -12.66
CA PRO A 251 7.60 3.27 -13.47
C PRO A 251 6.91 4.17 -14.50
N PHE A 252 6.45 5.35 -14.07
CA PHE A 252 5.77 6.29 -14.95
C PHE A 252 6.72 6.81 -16.04
N GLU A 253 6.26 6.76 -17.29
CA GLU A 253 6.92 7.46 -18.39
C GLU A 253 7.03 8.95 -18.06
N GLY A 254 8.18 9.56 -18.39
CA GLY A 254 8.47 10.96 -18.04
C GLY A 254 9.00 11.18 -16.62
N THR A 255 9.27 10.12 -15.85
CA THR A 255 10.00 10.19 -14.58
C THR A 255 11.39 9.56 -14.71
N PRO A 256 12.36 9.95 -13.85
CA PRO A 256 13.71 9.34 -13.87
C PRO A 256 13.73 7.83 -13.69
N LEU A 257 12.73 7.24 -13.00
CA LEU A 257 12.61 5.80 -12.76
C LEU A 257 11.69 5.09 -13.76
N ALA A 258 11.36 5.69 -14.91
CA ALA A 258 10.49 5.07 -15.93
C ALA A 258 10.97 3.70 -16.42
N GLY A 259 12.29 3.46 -16.44
CA GLY A 259 12.89 2.19 -16.84
C GLY A 259 13.11 1.18 -15.73
N ALA A 260 12.68 1.46 -14.49
CA ALA A 260 12.91 0.57 -13.36
C ALA A 260 12.18 -0.76 -13.54
N GLN A 261 12.90 -1.85 -13.27
CA GLN A 261 12.40 -3.23 -13.35
C GLN A 261 12.92 -4.01 -12.14
N GLY A 262 12.41 -5.20 -11.92
CA GLY A 262 12.96 -6.13 -10.92
C GLY A 262 11.95 -6.68 -9.92
N LEU A 263 10.76 -6.08 -9.79
CA LEU A 263 9.72 -6.64 -8.94
C LEU A 263 8.96 -7.75 -9.67
N THR A 264 8.96 -8.93 -9.05
CA THR A 264 8.08 -10.04 -9.44
C THR A 264 6.97 -10.20 -8.39
N PRO A 265 5.86 -10.91 -8.69
CA PRO A 265 4.85 -11.19 -7.69
C PRO A 265 5.41 -11.85 -6.43
N LEU A 266 6.33 -12.80 -6.58
CA LEU A 266 6.94 -13.50 -5.45
C LEU A 266 7.87 -12.58 -4.64
N THR A 267 8.61 -11.68 -5.29
CA THR A 267 9.39 -10.64 -4.59
C THR A 267 8.49 -9.73 -3.77
N CYS A 268 7.36 -9.29 -4.34
CA CYS A 268 6.39 -8.47 -3.61
C CYS A 268 5.83 -9.20 -2.37
N LEU A 269 5.53 -10.50 -2.49
CA LEU A 269 5.03 -11.31 -1.37
C LEU A 269 6.09 -11.48 -0.27
N ARG A 270 7.39 -11.64 -0.61
CA ARG A 270 8.48 -11.65 0.39
C ARG A 270 8.56 -10.32 1.14
N ILE A 271 8.48 -9.20 0.41
CA ILE A 271 8.51 -7.85 1.01
C ILE A 271 7.31 -7.66 1.96
N LEU A 272 6.10 -8.01 1.54
CA LEU A 272 4.92 -7.91 2.39
C LEU A 272 5.01 -8.83 3.61
N SER A 273 5.56 -10.04 3.45
CA SER A 273 5.80 -10.98 4.56
C SER A 273 6.80 -10.42 5.56
N MET A 274 7.91 -9.87 5.08
CA MET A 274 8.92 -9.22 5.91
C MET A 274 8.33 -8.04 6.68
N VAL A 275 7.59 -7.15 6.00
CA VAL A 275 6.93 -6.01 6.66
C VAL A 275 5.93 -6.48 7.72
N ARG A 276 5.12 -7.53 7.45
CA ARG A 276 4.18 -8.08 8.42
C ARG A 276 4.89 -8.65 9.65
N LEU A 277 5.99 -9.36 9.47
CA LEU A 277 6.73 -9.98 10.57
C LEU A 277 7.52 -8.95 11.40
N VAL A 278 7.92 -7.83 10.82
CA VAL A 278 8.53 -6.70 11.54
C VAL A 278 7.47 -5.85 12.24
N HIS A 279 6.26 -5.76 11.69
CA HIS A 279 5.13 -4.99 12.20
C HIS A 279 3.92 -5.90 12.49
N PRO A 280 3.99 -6.79 13.50
CA PRO A 280 2.98 -7.84 13.71
C PRO A 280 1.59 -7.29 14.03
N ASP A 281 1.50 -6.23 14.80
CA ASP A 281 0.29 -5.62 15.37
C ASP A 281 -0.07 -4.26 14.74
N THR A 282 0.68 -3.83 13.73
CA THR A 282 0.48 -2.54 13.04
C THR A 282 -0.34 -2.74 11.76
N GLU A 283 -1.15 -1.75 11.37
CA GLU A 283 -1.83 -1.76 10.08
C GLU A 283 -0.79 -1.81 8.94
N VAL A 284 -0.80 -2.88 8.15
CA VAL A 284 0.00 -2.99 6.91
C VAL A 284 -0.95 -2.89 5.74
N ARG A 285 -0.64 -1.97 4.82
CA ARG A 285 -1.46 -1.69 3.65
C ARG A 285 -0.73 -2.09 2.37
N ALA A 286 -1.34 -2.93 1.55
CA ALA A 286 -0.94 -3.06 0.16
C ALA A 286 -1.46 -1.83 -0.59
N ALA A 287 -0.53 -0.98 -1.01
CA ALA A 287 -0.83 0.34 -1.56
C ALA A 287 -0.60 0.39 -3.08
N ALA A 288 -0.13 1.52 -3.62
CA ALA A 288 0.02 1.70 -5.06
C ALA A 288 0.95 0.64 -5.69
N GLY A 289 0.64 0.24 -6.91
CA GLY A 289 1.40 -0.74 -7.69
C GLY A 289 1.10 -2.21 -7.35
N ARG A 290 0.19 -2.51 -6.40
CA ARG A 290 -0.16 -3.89 -6.06
C ARG A 290 -0.73 -4.64 -7.27
N GLU A 291 -1.60 -4.02 -8.03
CA GLU A 291 -2.24 -4.60 -9.21
C GLU A 291 -1.21 -4.93 -10.29
N HIS A 292 -0.31 -3.99 -10.53
CA HIS A 292 0.72 -4.09 -11.55
C HIS A 292 1.73 -5.20 -11.26
N HIS A 293 2.17 -5.33 -10.01
CA HIS A 293 3.25 -6.23 -9.61
C HIS A 293 2.78 -7.58 -9.07
N LEU A 294 1.69 -7.62 -8.29
CA LEU A 294 1.16 -8.89 -7.78
C LEU A 294 0.32 -9.64 -8.81
N ARG A 295 -0.31 -8.94 -9.75
CA ARG A 295 -1.11 -9.54 -10.83
C ARG A 295 -2.16 -10.53 -10.28
N SER A 296 -2.17 -11.77 -10.75
CA SER A 296 -3.07 -12.83 -10.28
C SER A 296 -2.83 -13.27 -8.84
N LEU A 297 -1.72 -12.87 -8.21
CA LEU A 297 -1.39 -13.19 -6.83
C LEU A 297 -1.85 -12.10 -5.83
N GLN A 298 -2.59 -11.09 -6.26
CA GLN A 298 -3.14 -10.05 -5.36
C GLN A 298 -3.91 -10.62 -4.15
N PRO A 299 -4.72 -11.69 -4.27
CA PRO A 299 -5.42 -12.27 -3.13
C PRO A 299 -4.49 -12.70 -1.99
N LEU A 300 -3.27 -13.14 -2.31
CA LEU A 300 -2.28 -13.54 -1.31
C LEU A 300 -1.77 -12.34 -0.47
N ALA A 301 -1.83 -11.13 -1.00
CA ALA A 301 -1.49 -9.94 -0.23
C ALA A 301 -2.46 -9.72 0.94
N LEU A 302 -3.71 -10.18 0.86
CA LEU A 302 -4.69 -10.07 1.95
C LEU A 302 -4.35 -10.98 3.13
N GLU A 303 -3.57 -12.05 2.92
CA GLU A 303 -3.03 -12.87 4.00
C GLU A 303 -1.96 -12.13 4.81
N LEU A 304 -1.33 -11.11 4.24
CA LEU A 304 -0.21 -10.36 4.83
C LEU A 304 -0.65 -8.96 5.29
N CYS A 305 -1.52 -8.32 4.52
CA CYS A 305 -2.00 -6.97 4.72
C CYS A 305 -3.44 -6.99 5.25
N ASN A 306 -3.77 -6.07 6.16
CA ASN A 306 -5.12 -5.90 6.68
C ASN A 306 -5.79 -4.61 6.14
N SER A 307 -5.18 -3.97 5.15
CA SER A 307 -5.65 -2.71 4.58
C SER A 307 -5.26 -2.61 3.09
N ILE A 308 -6.13 -2.01 2.28
CA ILE A 308 -5.87 -1.68 0.87
C ILE A 308 -6.44 -0.28 0.53
N PHE A 309 -5.99 0.30 -0.59
CA PHE A 309 -6.70 1.38 -1.25
C PHE A 309 -7.74 0.80 -2.19
N LEU A 310 -8.89 1.46 -2.25
CA LEU A 310 -10.01 1.12 -3.11
C LEU A 310 -10.04 2.08 -4.32
N GLY A 311 -10.15 1.52 -5.52
CA GLY A 311 -10.22 2.30 -6.75
C GLY A 311 -8.89 2.94 -7.15
N ASP A 312 -8.98 4.10 -7.79
CA ASP A 312 -7.84 4.78 -8.39
C ASP A 312 -6.85 5.35 -7.36
N TYR A 313 -5.60 5.46 -7.80
CA TYR A 313 -4.54 6.18 -7.09
C TYR A 313 -4.48 7.64 -7.53
N LEU A 314 -3.49 8.39 -7.02
CA LEU A 314 -3.40 9.84 -7.25
C LEU A 314 -3.23 10.22 -8.73
N THR A 315 -2.47 9.42 -9.48
CA THR A 315 -2.09 9.71 -10.87
C THR A 315 -2.11 8.45 -11.75
N SER A 316 -2.65 7.35 -11.27
CA SER A 316 -2.80 6.09 -12.01
C SER A 316 -4.13 5.44 -11.69
N GLU A 317 -4.64 4.70 -12.66
CA GLU A 317 -5.77 3.83 -12.46
C GLU A 317 -5.40 2.70 -11.49
N GLY A 318 -6.32 2.36 -10.61
CA GLY A 318 -6.29 1.19 -9.74
C GLY A 318 -7.26 0.12 -10.24
N GLN A 319 -7.48 -0.90 -9.43
CA GLN A 319 -8.50 -1.88 -9.70
C GLN A 319 -9.88 -1.30 -9.41
N ALA A 320 -10.86 -1.60 -10.25
CA ALA A 320 -12.25 -1.18 -10.00
C ALA A 320 -12.72 -1.66 -8.61
N GLY A 321 -13.36 -0.79 -7.84
CA GLY A 321 -13.74 -1.09 -6.46
C GLY A 321 -14.59 -2.35 -6.31
N ALA A 322 -15.47 -2.64 -7.27
CA ALA A 322 -16.25 -3.89 -7.29
C ALA A 322 -15.37 -5.15 -7.41
N ALA A 323 -14.26 -5.07 -8.16
CA ALA A 323 -13.31 -6.17 -8.28
C ALA A 323 -12.47 -6.35 -6.99
N ASP A 324 -12.16 -5.26 -6.27
CA ASP A 324 -11.52 -5.33 -4.96
C ASP A 324 -12.43 -6.00 -3.92
N LEU A 325 -13.71 -5.63 -3.89
CA LEU A 325 -14.70 -6.25 -2.99
C LEU A 325 -14.88 -7.74 -3.31
N ALA A 326 -14.93 -8.09 -4.60
CA ALA A 326 -14.98 -9.49 -5.04
C ALA A 326 -13.74 -10.27 -4.59
N MET A 327 -12.55 -9.72 -4.79
CA MET A 327 -11.28 -10.33 -4.37
C MET A 327 -11.25 -10.58 -2.84
N ILE A 328 -11.72 -9.61 -2.04
CA ILE A 328 -11.79 -9.74 -0.58
C ILE A 328 -12.72 -10.91 -0.20
N ALA A 329 -13.92 -10.94 -0.76
CA ALA A 329 -14.92 -11.98 -0.43
C ALA A 329 -14.49 -13.37 -0.92
N ASP A 330 -13.98 -13.49 -2.15
CA ASP A 330 -13.50 -14.75 -2.74
C ASP A 330 -12.31 -15.34 -1.96
N SER A 331 -11.52 -14.47 -1.32
CA SER A 331 -10.39 -14.86 -0.46
C SER A 331 -10.81 -15.21 0.99
N GLY A 332 -12.10 -15.12 1.32
CA GLY A 332 -12.61 -15.42 2.66
C GLY A 332 -12.39 -14.31 3.68
N PHE A 333 -12.13 -13.09 3.23
CA PHE A 333 -12.03 -11.89 4.06
C PHE A 333 -13.34 -11.08 4.04
N VAL A 334 -13.48 -10.17 5.01
CA VAL A 334 -14.62 -9.26 5.12
C VAL A 334 -14.13 -7.83 5.24
N VAL A 335 -14.89 -6.88 4.71
CA VAL A 335 -14.58 -5.45 4.87
C VAL A 335 -14.82 -5.03 6.33
N GLU A 336 -13.90 -4.23 6.89
CA GLU A 336 -14.02 -3.68 8.24
C GLU A 336 -15.33 -2.88 8.40
N GLY A 337 -16.06 -3.13 9.48
CA GLY A 337 -17.37 -2.50 9.74
C GLY A 337 -18.57 -3.19 9.08
N HIS A 338 -18.35 -4.22 8.25
CA HIS A 338 -19.42 -5.02 7.67
C HIS A 338 -19.51 -6.39 8.34
N VAL A 339 -20.70 -6.77 8.78
CA VAL A 339 -20.95 -8.04 9.51
C VAL A 339 -21.08 -9.24 8.56
N SER A 340 -21.27 -8.98 7.27
CA SER A 340 -21.42 -10.01 6.23
C SER A 340 -20.58 -9.67 5.02
N PRO A 341 -20.00 -10.66 4.33
CA PRO A 341 -19.37 -10.39 3.05
C PRO A 341 -20.40 -9.74 2.10
N PRO A 342 -19.99 -8.78 1.26
CA PRO A 342 -20.90 -8.22 0.26
C PRO A 342 -21.48 -9.35 -0.57
N VAL A 343 -22.81 -9.29 -0.81
CA VAL A 343 -23.48 -10.25 -1.69
C VAL A 343 -22.98 -9.96 -3.11
N ILE A 344 -22.02 -10.76 -3.55
CA ILE A 344 -21.55 -10.70 -4.93
C ILE A 344 -22.55 -11.51 -5.75
N GLU A 345 -23.24 -10.85 -6.68
CA GLU A 345 -24.00 -11.57 -7.70
C GLU A 345 -23.03 -12.50 -8.45
N ARG A 346 -23.19 -13.80 -8.25
CA ARG A 346 -22.42 -14.77 -9.02
C ARG A 346 -22.75 -14.57 -10.50
N PRO A 347 -21.76 -14.57 -11.40
CA PRO A 347 -22.04 -14.59 -12.83
C PRO A 347 -23.00 -15.74 -13.12
N ALA A 348 -23.98 -15.48 -13.97
CA ALA A 348 -24.96 -16.48 -14.38
C ALA A 348 -24.24 -17.76 -14.82
N ALA A 349 -24.81 -18.91 -14.44
CA ALA A 349 -24.21 -20.20 -14.77
C ALA A 349 -23.91 -20.26 -16.28
N VAL A 350 -22.67 -20.56 -16.62
CA VAL A 350 -22.27 -20.76 -18.02
C VAL A 350 -22.98 -22.02 -18.51
N SER A 351 -24.02 -21.86 -19.33
CA SER A 351 -24.60 -22.98 -20.01
C SER A 351 -23.67 -23.40 -21.15
N PHE A 352 -23.02 -24.53 -21.00
CA PHE A 352 -22.41 -25.19 -22.15
C PHE A 352 -23.52 -25.69 -23.06
N ALA A 353 -23.69 -25.04 -24.22
CA ALA A 353 -24.46 -25.66 -25.29
C ALA A 353 -23.74 -26.98 -25.65
N ALA A 354 -24.40 -28.11 -25.42
CA ALA A 354 -23.89 -29.37 -25.85
C ALA A 354 -23.84 -29.34 -27.40
N GLY A 355 -22.69 -28.97 -27.93
CA GLY A 355 -22.39 -29.11 -29.35
C GLY A 355 -22.43 -30.60 -29.69
N GLY A 356 -23.51 -31.05 -30.27
CA GLY A 356 -23.63 -32.41 -30.75
C GLY A 356 -22.51 -32.71 -31.76
N CYS A 357 -21.69 -33.71 -31.49
CA CYS A 357 -20.91 -34.37 -32.50
C CYS A 357 -21.83 -34.89 -33.58
N GLY A 358 -21.96 -34.15 -34.69
CA GLY A 358 -22.58 -34.63 -35.89
C GLY A 358 -21.70 -35.75 -36.48
N SER A 359 -22.11 -36.97 -36.26
CA SER A 359 -21.65 -38.10 -37.05
C SER A 359 -22.15 -37.93 -38.46
N SER A 360 -21.29 -37.80 -39.44
CA SER A 360 -21.60 -38.12 -40.82
C SER A 360 -20.52 -39.04 -41.38
N ALA A 361 -20.84 -40.31 -41.36
CA ALA A 361 -20.26 -41.32 -42.21
C ALA A 361 -20.56 -41.04 -43.69
N GLY A 362 -19.71 -41.43 -44.55
CA GLY A 362 -19.89 -41.44 -45.98
C GLY A 362 -18.63 -41.74 -46.74
N CYS A 363 -18.14 -42.99 -46.68
CA CYS A 363 -17.31 -43.57 -47.74
C CYS A 363 -18.19 -44.02 -48.89
N SER A 364 -17.87 -43.60 -50.08
CA SER A 364 -18.08 -44.26 -51.33
C SER A 364 -17.02 -43.80 -52.33
#